data_77bdd3efbf731644f96933ed6b8a6571
#
_entry.id   77bdd3efbf731644f96933ed6b8a6571
#
_cell.length_a   1.000
_cell.length_b   1.000
_cell.length_c   1.000
_cell.angle_alpha   90.00
_cell.angle_beta   90.00
_cell.angle_gamma   90.00
#
_symmetry.space_group_name_H-M   'P 1'
#
loop_
_entity.id
_entity.type
_entity.pdbx_description
1 polymer ?
#
loop_
_entity_poly.entity_id
_entity_poly.type
_entity_poly.pdbx_seq_one_letter_code
_entity_poly.pdbx_strand_id
1 'polypeptide(L)'
;MFDNRATAPGFTFGWGYSVFIRPLGLLFDTGSETPSLIKNLNLFGIEPAEIEIIFLSHFHWDHTGGLLGLLPFLNEPEVVVHSAFSQGFLSEVKRLGRKITHLDNPSEIAKGALSTGLLKGPLPEAGIILQTPRGNLLLTGCAHPGIVYMTEQAIKISGHIHMVMGGFHLLRKPAQEVIATAQQLKKLGVLKVAPSHCTGKKAEAIFEEIFSEDFISVGAGSILSF
;
A
#
# COMPACT_ATOMS: atom_id res chain seq x y z
N MET A 1 0.56 9.22 -2.59
CA MET A 1 -0.36 9.70 -3.63
C MET A 1 -1.75 9.99 -3.07
N PHE A 2 -2.39 9.05 -2.40
CA PHE A 2 -3.73 9.21 -1.84
C PHE A 2 -3.76 8.68 -0.40
N ASP A 3 -4.40 9.40 0.53
CA ASP A 3 -4.57 9.00 1.93
C ASP A 3 -5.71 9.81 2.57
N ASN A 4 -6.13 9.43 3.77
CA ASN A 4 -7.22 10.06 4.52
C ASN A 4 -6.87 11.47 5.05
N ARG A 5 -5.62 11.90 4.92
CA ARG A 5 -5.12 13.24 5.26
C ARG A 5 -4.05 13.69 4.27
N ALA A 6 -3.88 15.01 4.16
CA ALA A 6 -2.73 15.59 3.47
C ALA A 6 -1.67 16.04 4.49
N THR A 7 -0.40 15.89 4.13
CA THR A 7 0.78 16.33 4.90
C THR A 7 1.45 17.56 4.27
N ALA A 8 1.04 17.94 3.05
CA ALA A 8 1.56 19.09 2.35
C ALA A 8 0.43 19.92 1.74
N PRO A 9 0.60 21.29 1.64
CA PRO A 9 -0.39 22.17 1.03
C PRO A 9 -0.70 21.81 -0.42
N GLY A 10 -1.96 21.97 -0.83
CA GLY A 10 -2.41 21.77 -2.22
C GLY A 10 -2.79 20.33 -2.56
N PHE A 11 -2.29 19.33 -1.82
CA PHE A 11 -2.65 17.94 -2.02
C PHE A 11 -4.10 17.66 -1.62
N THR A 12 -4.79 16.89 -2.43
CA THR A 12 -6.13 16.38 -2.12
C THR A 12 -6.01 15.09 -1.33
N PHE A 13 -7.00 14.86 -0.48
CA PHE A 13 -7.08 13.68 0.37
C PHE A 13 -8.53 13.23 0.49
N GLY A 14 -8.72 11.97 0.85
CA GLY A 14 -10.04 11.36 1.03
C GLY A 14 -9.88 9.94 1.57
N TRP A 15 -10.97 9.25 1.77
CA TRP A 15 -10.91 7.86 2.20
C TRP A 15 -10.35 7.00 1.08
N GLY A 16 -9.12 6.49 1.25
CA GLY A 16 -8.43 5.66 0.27
C GLY A 16 -6.92 5.68 0.45
N TYR A 17 -6.23 4.85 -0.31
CA TYR A 17 -4.78 4.70 -0.21
C TYR A 17 -4.13 4.55 -1.59
N SER A 18 -2.99 5.21 -1.78
CA SER A 18 -2.12 5.01 -2.93
C SER A 18 -0.71 5.53 -2.66
N VAL A 19 0.30 4.78 -3.11
CA VAL A 19 1.73 5.12 -3.02
C VAL A 19 2.39 4.94 -4.38
N PHE A 20 3.20 5.90 -4.82
CA PHE A 20 4.04 5.75 -6.00
C PHE A 20 5.49 5.51 -5.60
N ILE A 21 6.08 4.44 -6.12
CA ILE A 21 7.46 4.03 -5.88
C ILE A 21 8.25 4.40 -7.13
N ARG A 22 8.74 5.66 -7.14
CA ARG A 22 9.32 6.29 -8.35
C ARG A 22 10.43 5.47 -9.01
N PRO A 23 11.43 4.92 -8.28
CA PRO A 23 12.51 4.16 -8.93
C PRO A 23 12.06 2.91 -9.70
N LEU A 24 10.84 2.43 -9.42
CA LEU A 24 10.27 1.22 -10.02
C LEU A 24 9.14 1.51 -11.01
N GLY A 25 8.76 2.78 -11.19
CA GLY A 25 7.56 3.11 -11.97
C GLY A 25 6.29 2.42 -11.45
N LEU A 26 6.24 2.10 -10.15
CA LEU A 26 5.19 1.27 -9.56
C LEU A 26 4.21 2.12 -8.75
N LEU A 27 2.95 2.12 -9.16
CA LEU A 27 1.83 2.67 -8.40
C LEU A 27 1.17 1.55 -7.60
N PHE A 28 1.25 1.63 -6.27
CA PHE A 28 0.57 0.74 -5.33
C PHE A 28 -0.79 1.33 -4.98
N ASP A 29 -1.87 0.64 -5.29
CA ASP A 29 -3.25 1.06 -5.19
C ASP A 29 -3.56 2.41 -5.88
N THR A 30 -4.83 2.76 -6.02
CA THR A 30 -5.26 3.93 -6.82
C THR A 30 -6.18 4.88 -6.06
N GLY A 31 -6.35 4.69 -4.75
CA GLY A 31 -7.30 5.48 -3.97
C GLY A 31 -8.75 5.24 -4.37
N SER A 32 -9.63 6.12 -3.90
CA SER A 32 -11.07 6.02 -4.11
C SER A 32 -11.57 6.70 -5.38
N GLU A 33 -10.78 7.64 -5.94
CA GLU A 33 -11.23 8.43 -7.09
C GLU A 33 -10.06 8.94 -7.97
N THR A 34 -10.32 9.02 -9.25
CA THR A 34 -9.33 9.44 -10.25
C THR A 34 -8.94 10.92 -10.18
N PRO A 35 -9.86 11.90 -10.02
CA PRO A 35 -9.50 13.32 -10.08
C PRO A 35 -8.46 13.72 -9.01
N SER A 36 -8.66 13.28 -7.78
CA SER A 36 -7.72 13.56 -6.68
C SER A 36 -6.38 12.87 -6.88
N LEU A 37 -6.37 11.62 -7.39
CA LEU A 37 -5.14 10.90 -7.69
C LEU A 37 -4.33 11.62 -8.79
N ILE A 38 -4.96 11.98 -9.92
CA ILE A 38 -4.31 12.70 -11.03
C ILE A 38 -3.77 14.04 -10.53
N LYS A 39 -4.56 14.80 -9.76
CA LYS A 39 -4.10 16.07 -9.21
C LYS A 39 -2.84 15.89 -8.37
N ASN A 40 -2.81 14.88 -7.51
CA ASN A 40 -1.67 14.61 -6.65
C ASN A 40 -0.44 14.12 -7.43
N LEU A 41 -0.63 13.26 -8.45
CA LEU A 41 0.44 12.87 -9.39
C LEU A 41 1.07 14.10 -10.04
N ASN A 42 0.25 15.01 -10.56
CA ASN A 42 0.71 16.26 -11.19
C ASN A 42 1.49 17.15 -10.21
N LEU A 43 1.04 17.28 -8.95
CA LEU A 43 1.74 18.05 -7.92
C LEU A 43 3.12 17.48 -7.59
N PHE A 44 3.32 16.18 -7.73
CA PHE A 44 4.63 15.54 -7.61
C PHE A 44 5.46 15.59 -8.89
N GLY A 45 4.93 16.14 -10.00
CA GLY A 45 5.57 16.10 -11.32
C GLY A 45 5.80 14.67 -11.80
N ILE A 46 4.84 13.78 -11.56
CA ILE A 46 4.88 12.40 -12.05
C ILE A 46 4.15 12.37 -13.40
N GLU A 47 4.91 12.09 -14.44
CA GLU A 47 4.38 11.97 -15.78
C GLU A 47 3.68 10.61 -15.97
N PRO A 48 2.62 10.54 -16.79
CA PRO A 48 1.93 9.28 -17.07
C PRO A 48 2.85 8.15 -17.55
N ALA A 49 3.91 8.49 -18.29
CA ALA A 49 4.90 7.54 -18.79
C ALA A 49 5.80 6.93 -17.70
N GLU A 50 5.86 7.53 -16.50
CA GLU A 50 6.61 6.99 -15.37
C GLU A 50 5.86 5.83 -14.69
N ILE A 51 4.55 5.65 -14.94
CA ILE A 51 3.75 4.58 -14.31
C ILE A 51 3.74 3.37 -15.24
N GLU A 52 4.61 2.41 -14.96
CA GLU A 52 4.78 1.19 -15.74
C GLU A 52 4.00 0.00 -15.15
N ILE A 53 3.84 -0.01 -13.83
CA ILE A 53 3.17 -1.09 -13.09
C ILE A 53 2.15 -0.48 -12.12
N ILE A 54 0.95 -1.04 -12.09
CA ILE A 54 -0.06 -0.75 -11.06
C ILE A 54 -0.32 -2.03 -10.29
N PHE A 55 0.04 -2.04 -9.02
CA PHE A 55 -0.22 -3.16 -8.13
C PHE A 55 -1.43 -2.86 -7.26
N LEU A 56 -2.43 -3.72 -7.27
CA LEU A 56 -3.61 -3.61 -6.43
C LEU A 56 -3.56 -4.60 -5.28
N SER A 57 -3.60 -4.08 -4.06
CA SER A 57 -3.46 -4.88 -2.84
C SER A 57 -4.67 -5.77 -2.57
N HIS A 58 -5.89 -5.25 -2.73
CA HIS A 58 -7.15 -5.97 -2.53
C HIS A 58 -8.32 -5.26 -3.22
N PHE A 59 -9.46 -5.95 -3.32
CA PHE A 59 -10.62 -5.44 -4.05
C PHE A 59 -11.58 -4.67 -3.13
N HIS A 60 -11.18 -3.46 -2.73
CA HIS A 60 -12.08 -2.46 -2.16
C HIS A 60 -12.04 -1.17 -2.98
N TRP A 61 -13.16 -0.43 -2.99
CA TRP A 61 -13.32 0.77 -3.80
C TRP A 61 -12.32 1.88 -3.48
N ASP A 62 -11.89 1.98 -2.23
CA ASP A 62 -10.94 2.96 -1.73
C ASP A 62 -9.47 2.63 -2.05
N HIS A 63 -9.24 1.49 -2.73
CA HIS A 63 -7.95 1.07 -3.28
C HIS A 63 -7.97 0.93 -4.81
N THR A 64 -9.15 0.70 -5.38
CA THR A 64 -9.32 0.44 -6.83
C THR A 64 -10.11 1.51 -7.56
N GLY A 65 -10.76 2.45 -6.85
CA GLY A 65 -11.71 3.40 -7.42
C GLY A 65 -11.10 4.37 -8.42
N GLY A 66 -9.83 4.72 -8.26
CA GLY A 66 -9.10 5.57 -9.19
C GLY A 66 -8.67 4.88 -10.49
N LEU A 67 -8.63 3.52 -10.53
CA LEU A 67 -7.97 2.78 -11.60
C LEU A 67 -8.58 3.03 -12.98
N LEU A 68 -9.86 2.71 -13.15
CA LEU A 68 -10.50 2.72 -14.49
C LEU A 68 -10.47 4.11 -15.12
N GLY A 69 -10.60 5.17 -14.32
CA GLY A 69 -10.50 6.54 -14.79
C GLY A 69 -9.05 6.99 -15.04
N LEU A 70 -8.06 6.38 -14.36
CA LEU A 70 -6.64 6.71 -14.56
C LEU A 70 -6.06 6.05 -15.83
N LEU A 71 -6.43 4.79 -16.12
CA LEU A 71 -5.87 4.00 -17.22
C LEU A 71 -5.84 4.71 -18.58
N PRO A 72 -6.88 5.49 -19.01
CA PRO A 72 -6.84 6.19 -20.28
C PRO A 72 -5.74 7.25 -20.42
N PHE A 73 -5.18 7.73 -19.30
CA PHE A 73 -4.11 8.74 -19.28
C PHE A 73 -2.70 8.13 -19.23
N LEU A 74 -2.59 6.80 -19.11
CA LEU A 74 -1.31 6.11 -18.93
C LEU A 74 -0.87 5.36 -20.20
N ASN A 75 0.45 5.15 -20.32
CA ASN A 75 1.09 4.44 -21.43
C ASN A 75 1.13 2.92 -21.15
N GLU A 76 -0.04 2.26 -21.24
CA GLU A 76 -0.18 0.79 -21.16
C GLU A 76 0.50 0.12 -19.95
N PRO A 77 0.28 0.57 -18.71
CA PRO A 77 0.87 -0.06 -17.55
C PRO A 77 0.37 -1.50 -17.39
N GLU A 78 1.23 -2.36 -16.84
CA GLU A 78 0.82 -3.69 -16.38
C GLU A 78 0.01 -3.57 -15.09
N VAL A 79 -1.17 -4.19 -15.02
CA VAL A 79 -1.99 -4.24 -13.81
C VAL A 79 -1.77 -5.57 -13.10
N VAL A 80 -1.20 -5.53 -11.92
CA VAL A 80 -0.88 -6.71 -11.09
C VAL A 80 -1.93 -6.86 -10.01
N VAL A 81 -2.54 -8.04 -9.93
CA VAL A 81 -3.62 -8.40 -8.99
C VAL A 81 -3.42 -9.83 -8.47
N HIS A 82 -4.26 -10.26 -7.55
CA HIS A 82 -4.40 -11.68 -7.15
C HIS A 82 -5.76 -12.25 -7.57
N SER A 83 -5.94 -13.56 -7.47
CA SER A 83 -7.13 -14.27 -7.98
C SER A 83 -8.45 -13.92 -7.29
N ALA A 84 -8.43 -13.31 -6.10
CA ALA A 84 -9.63 -12.92 -5.37
C ALA A 84 -10.29 -11.61 -5.87
N PHE A 85 -9.74 -10.98 -6.92
CA PHE A 85 -10.38 -9.82 -7.54
C PHE A 85 -11.64 -10.19 -8.33
N SER A 86 -12.62 -9.28 -8.37
CA SER A 86 -13.85 -9.45 -9.13
C SER A 86 -13.59 -9.64 -10.62
N GLN A 87 -14.14 -10.70 -11.22
CA GLN A 87 -14.02 -10.95 -12.66
C GLN A 87 -14.67 -9.84 -13.52
N GLY A 88 -15.76 -9.24 -13.03
CA GLY A 88 -16.40 -8.09 -13.70
C GLY A 88 -15.46 -6.89 -13.76
N PHE A 89 -14.78 -6.56 -12.65
CA PHE A 89 -13.79 -5.49 -12.60
C PHE A 89 -12.60 -5.77 -13.53
N LEU A 90 -12.06 -6.99 -13.51
CA LEU A 90 -10.93 -7.38 -14.37
C LEU A 90 -11.31 -7.36 -15.86
N SER A 91 -12.58 -7.65 -16.19
CA SER A 91 -13.09 -7.55 -17.56
C SER A 91 -13.08 -6.09 -18.06
N GLU A 92 -13.41 -5.12 -17.20
CA GLU A 92 -13.32 -3.70 -17.57
C GLU A 92 -11.86 -3.25 -17.78
N VAL A 93 -10.92 -3.71 -16.94
CA VAL A 93 -9.49 -3.44 -17.13
C VAL A 93 -9.00 -4.00 -18.47
N LYS A 94 -9.38 -5.25 -18.81
CA LYS A 94 -9.06 -5.86 -20.12
C LYS A 94 -9.68 -5.10 -21.28
N ARG A 95 -10.93 -4.63 -21.14
CA ARG A 95 -11.62 -3.83 -22.17
C ARG A 95 -10.87 -2.53 -22.49
N LEU A 96 -10.14 -1.98 -21.52
CA LEU A 96 -9.25 -0.84 -21.73
C LEU A 96 -7.88 -1.23 -22.32
N GLY A 97 -7.70 -2.48 -22.78
CA GLY A 97 -6.50 -2.97 -23.44
C GLY A 97 -5.31 -3.23 -22.52
N ARG A 98 -5.55 -3.37 -21.22
CA ARG A 98 -4.43 -3.52 -20.26
C ARG A 98 -4.06 -4.96 -20.00
N LYS A 99 -2.75 -5.23 -19.90
CA LYS A 99 -2.22 -6.51 -19.45
C LYS A 99 -2.53 -6.69 -17.97
N ILE A 100 -3.06 -7.87 -17.60
CA ILE A 100 -3.30 -8.23 -16.21
C ILE A 100 -2.41 -9.43 -15.87
N THR A 101 -1.65 -9.29 -14.79
CA THR A 101 -0.86 -10.37 -14.22
C THR A 101 -1.40 -10.76 -12.86
N HIS A 102 -1.62 -12.07 -12.66
CA HIS A 102 -2.10 -12.63 -11.40
C HIS A 102 -0.92 -13.18 -10.60
N LEU A 103 -0.74 -12.68 -9.37
CA LEU A 103 0.31 -13.12 -8.44
C LEU A 103 -0.32 -13.64 -7.14
N ASP A 104 -0.61 -14.93 -7.09
CA ASP A 104 -1.14 -15.61 -5.88
C ASP A 104 -0.02 -16.17 -4.99
N ASN A 105 1.15 -16.37 -5.53
CA ASN A 105 2.35 -16.79 -4.80
C ASN A 105 3.36 -15.64 -4.68
N PRO A 106 4.24 -15.69 -3.66
CA PRO A 106 5.34 -14.73 -3.59
C PRO A 106 6.14 -14.71 -4.90
N SER A 107 6.28 -13.52 -5.49
CA SER A 107 6.92 -13.35 -6.80
C SER A 107 7.54 -11.98 -6.93
N GLU A 108 8.62 -11.87 -7.71
CA GLU A 108 9.19 -10.58 -8.05
C GLU A 108 8.24 -9.82 -9.00
N ILE A 109 7.97 -8.56 -8.68
CA ILE A 109 7.18 -7.64 -9.50
C ILE A 109 8.09 -6.78 -10.36
N ALA A 110 9.15 -6.29 -9.76
CA ALA A 110 10.23 -5.54 -10.37
C ALA A 110 11.50 -5.76 -9.54
N LYS A 111 12.66 -5.42 -10.09
CA LYS A 111 13.92 -5.60 -9.37
C LYS A 111 13.91 -4.92 -8.00
N GLY A 112 13.97 -5.72 -6.94
CA GLY A 112 13.93 -5.23 -5.57
C GLY A 112 12.51 -5.01 -5.01
N ALA A 113 11.47 -5.43 -5.72
CA ALA A 113 10.09 -5.43 -5.24
C ALA A 113 9.46 -6.82 -5.39
N LEU A 114 9.05 -7.42 -4.28
CA LEU A 114 8.42 -8.74 -4.20
C LEU A 114 6.98 -8.60 -3.76
N SER A 115 6.05 -9.29 -4.44
CA SER A 115 4.70 -9.51 -3.90
C SER A 115 4.75 -10.55 -2.78
N THR A 116 3.96 -10.35 -1.73
CA THR A 116 3.71 -11.42 -0.73
C THR A 116 2.93 -12.58 -1.31
N GLY A 117 2.35 -12.43 -2.50
CA GLY A 117 1.27 -13.28 -2.97
C GLY A 117 -0.01 -13.02 -2.19
N LEU A 118 -1.05 -13.79 -2.51
CA LEU A 118 -2.35 -13.71 -1.87
C LEU A 118 -2.29 -14.24 -0.44
N LEU A 119 -2.43 -13.37 0.54
CA LEU A 119 -2.55 -13.74 1.96
C LEU A 119 -4.04 -13.88 2.33
N LYS A 120 -4.39 -15.02 2.89
CA LYS A 120 -5.77 -15.33 3.29
C LYS A 120 -6.12 -14.62 4.60
N GLY A 121 -7.35 -14.14 4.70
CA GLY A 121 -7.91 -13.46 5.86
C GLY A 121 -9.41 -13.24 5.67
N PRO A 122 -10.04 -12.41 6.52
CA PRO A 122 -11.45 -12.01 6.34
C PRO A 122 -11.72 -11.43 4.94
N LEU A 123 -10.78 -10.64 4.44
CA LEU A 123 -10.64 -10.26 3.03
C LEU A 123 -9.22 -10.60 2.59
N PRO A 124 -9.04 -11.34 1.48
CA PRO A 124 -7.71 -11.64 0.94
C PRO A 124 -7.00 -10.37 0.47
N GLU A 125 -5.70 -10.27 0.76
CA GLU A 125 -4.89 -9.11 0.41
C GLU A 125 -3.45 -9.53 0.08
N ALA A 126 -2.80 -8.79 -0.80
CA ALA A 126 -1.38 -8.91 -1.09
C ALA A 126 -0.64 -7.60 -0.72
N GLY A 127 0.54 -7.73 -0.15
CA GLY A 127 1.45 -6.60 0.09
C GLY A 127 2.65 -6.63 -0.83
N ILE A 128 3.45 -5.56 -0.79
CA ILE A 128 4.75 -5.49 -1.47
C ILE A 128 5.87 -5.42 -0.44
N ILE A 129 6.92 -6.19 -0.67
CA ILE A 129 8.16 -6.10 0.08
C ILE A 129 9.17 -5.35 -0.81
N LEU A 130 9.61 -4.19 -0.37
CA LEU A 130 10.64 -3.40 -1.05
C LEU A 130 11.99 -3.67 -0.41
N GLN A 131 12.96 -4.09 -1.21
CA GLN A 131 14.36 -4.22 -0.79
C GLN A 131 15.03 -2.86 -0.90
N THR A 132 15.46 -2.30 0.22
CA THR A 132 16.11 -1.00 0.27
C THR A 132 17.50 -1.11 0.88
N PRO A 133 18.41 -0.13 0.66
CA PRO A 133 19.73 -0.12 1.32
C PRO A 133 19.67 -0.13 2.85
N ARG A 134 18.53 0.28 3.44
CA ARG A 134 18.33 0.32 4.90
C ARG A 134 17.64 -0.93 5.45
N GLY A 135 17.27 -1.88 4.59
CA GLY A 135 16.53 -3.10 4.94
C GLY A 135 15.20 -3.20 4.21
N ASN A 136 14.51 -4.33 4.39
CA ASN A 136 13.25 -4.57 3.71
C ASN A 136 12.11 -3.75 4.34
N LEU A 137 11.24 -3.21 3.48
CA LEU A 137 10.02 -2.51 3.85
C LEU A 137 8.81 -3.32 3.38
N LEU A 138 7.85 -3.58 4.27
CA LEU A 138 6.55 -4.13 3.91
C LEU A 138 5.55 -2.98 3.72
N LEU A 139 4.96 -2.90 2.52
CA LEU A 139 3.87 -1.99 2.16
C LEU A 139 2.56 -2.78 2.07
N THR A 140 1.54 -2.34 2.81
CA THR A 140 0.20 -2.95 2.85
C THR A 140 -0.87 -1.96 2.40
N GLY A 141 -2.00 -2.45 1.88
CA GLY A 141 -3.18 -1.63 1.62
C GLY A 141 -3.94 -1.32 2.90
N CYS A 142 -4.66 -2.31 3.42
CA CYS A 142 -5.40 -2.25 4.67
C CYS A 142 -4.92 -3.24 5.73
N ALA A 143 -4.17 -4.24 5.35
CA ALA A 143 -3.79 -5.38 6.20
C ALA A 143 -5.00 -6.15 6.77
N HIS A 144 -5.99 -6.46 5.92
CA HIS A 144 -7.17 -7.25 6.29
C HIS A 144 -6.83 -8.63 6.87
N PRO A 145 -5.77 -9.35 6.41
CA PRO A 145 -5.33 -10.58 7.06
C PRO A 145 -4.73 -10.40 8.45
N GLY A 146 -4.47 -9.14 8.85
CA GLY A 146 -3.77 -8.76 10.08
C GLY A 146 -2.32 -8.37 9.84
N ILE A 147 -1.94 -7.15 10.29
CA ILE A 147 -0.61 -6.59 9.99
C ILE A 147 0.53 -7.42 10.57
N VAL A 148 0.35 -8.02 11.74
CA VAL A 148 1.35 -8.93 12.35
C VAL A 148 1.53 -10.16 11.48
N TYR A 149 0.43 -10.82 11.06
CA TYR A 149 0.47 -11.98 10.19
C TYR A 149 1.13 -11.66 8.84
N MET A 150 0.75 -10.53 8.20
CA MET A 150 1.38 -10.11 6.93
C MET A 150 2.88 -9.88 7.10
N THR A 151 3.30 -9.28 8.23
CA THR A 151 4.73 -9.09 8.56
C THR A 151 5.45 -10.43 8.74
N GLU A 152 4.85 -11.39 9.43
CA GLU A 152 5.41 -12.75 9.57
C GLU A 152 5.58 -13.45 8.23
N GLN A 153 4.61 -13.32 7.31
CA GLN A 153 4.74 -13.88 5.97
C GLN A 153 5.85 -13.16 5.17
N ALA A 154 5.92 -11.83 5.25
CA ALA A 154 6.97 -11.06 4.60
C ALA A 154 8.38 -11.48 5.10
N ILE A 155 8.53 -11.72 6.41
CA ILE A 155 9.78 -12.22 7.00
C ILE A 155 10.16 -13.60 6.43
N LYS A 156 9.20 -14.50 6.24
CA LYS A 156 9.45 -15.82 5.62
C LYS A 156 9.93 -15.72 4.17
N ILE A 157 9.46 -14.70 3.44
CA ILE A 157 9.77 -14.49 2.01
C ILE A 157 11.14 -13.83 1.84
N SER A 158 11.43 -12.78 2.61
CA SER A 158 12.58 -11.90 2.35
C SER A 158 13.55 -11.75 3.54
N GLY A 159 13.31 -12.46 4.64
CA GLY A 159 14.05 -12.27 5.88
C GLY A 159 13.54 -11.06 6.69
N HIS A 160 14.43 -10.42 7.41
CA HIS A 160 14.08 -9.31 8.32
C HIS A 160 13.35 -8.16 7.63
N ILE A 161 12.25 -7.72 8.23
CA ILE A 161 11.50 -6.52 7.82
C ILE A 161 11.88 -5.36 8.74
N HIS A 162 12.57 -4.37 8.18
CA HIS A 162 13.02 -3.17 8.89
C HIS A 162 11.87 -2.22 9.17
N MET A 163 10.97 -2.06 8.20
CA MET A 163 9.87 -1.09 8.27
C MET A 163 8.56 -1.69 7.78
N VAL A 164 7.45 -1.28 8.41
CA VAL A 164 6.08 -1.60 7.96
C VAL A 164 5.32 -0.31 7.72
N MET A 165 4.66 -0.20 6.55
CA MET A 165 3.98 1.02 6.11
C MET A 165 2.63 0.68 5.47
N GLY A 166 1.64 1.60 5.63
CA GLY A 166 0.32 1.49 5.02
C GLY A 166 -0.83 1.42 6.02
N GLY A 167 -1.96 0.87 5.61
CA GLY A 167 -3.09 0.64 6.50
C GLY A 167 -2.90 -0.59 7.37
N PHE A 168 -3.23 -0.49 8.67
CA PHE A 168 -3.09 -1.58 9.65
C PHE A 168 -4.43 -2.14 10.13
N HIS A 169 -5.54 -1.64 9.58
CA HIS A 169 -6.92 -2.07 9.88
C HIS A 169 -7.31 -1.98 11.36
N LEU A 170 -6.87 -0.94 12.08
CA LEU A 170 -7.01 -0.79 13.52
C LEU A 170 -8.02 0.30 13.95
N LEU A 171 -8.66 0.99 13.00
CA LEU A 171 -9.55 2.14 13.26
C LEU A 171 -10.60 1.87 14.33
N ARG A 172 -11.16 0.65 14.37
CA ARG A 172 -12.24 0.25 15.30
C ARG A 172 -11.76 -0.68 16.41
N LYS A 173 -10.45 -0.89 16.54
CA LYS A 173 -9.89 -1.79 17.54
C LYS A 173 -9.75 -1.10 18.89
N PRO A 174 -10.02 -1.80 20.01
CA PRO A 174 -9.75 -1.27 21.34
C PRO A 174 -8.25 -1.03 21.55
N ALA A 175 -7.93 -0.04 22.41
CA ALA A 175 -6.52 0.37 22.64
C ALA A 175 -5.61 -0.80 23.03
N GLN A 176 -6.10 -1.75 23.82
CA GLN A 176 -5.32 -2.92 24.23
C GLN A 176 -4.89 -3.81 23.04
N GLU A 177 -5.77 -4.01 22.04
CA GLU A 177 -5.41 -4.75 20.81
C GLU A 177 -4.39 -3.97 19.99
N VAL A 178 -4.51 -2.65 19.92
CA VAL A 178 -3.53 -1.79 19.21
C VAL A 178 -2.16 -1.87 19.87
N ILE A 179 -2.10 -1.75 21.19
CA ILE A 179 -0.85 -1.89 21.98
C ILE A 179 -0.22 -3.26 21.74
N ALA A 180 -1.03 -4.34 21.84
CA ALA A 180 -0.53 -5.69 21.59
C ALA A 180 0.02 -5.85 20.18
N THR A 181 -0.66 -5.30 19.16
CA THR A 181 -0.22 -5.31 17.77
C THR A 181 1.13 -4.60 17.61
N ALA A 182 1.27 -3.40 18.16
CA ALA A 182 2.52 -2.62 18.08
C ALA A 182 3.69 -3.36 18.78
N GLN A 183 3.44 -3.96 19.95
CA GLN A 183 4.44 -4.76 20.68
C GLN A 183 4.84 -6.04 19.92
N GLN A 184 3.88 -6.68 19.21
CA GLN A 184 4.18 -7.86 18.39
C GLN A 184 5.06 -7.49 17.19
N LEU A 185 4.80 -6.36 16.51
CA LEU A 185 5.67 -5.88 15.44
C LEU A 185 7.10 -5.61 15.95
N LYS A 186 7.26 -4.98 17.11
CA LYS A 186 8.58 -4.83 17.75
C LYS A 186 9.27 -6.17 18.05
N LYS A 187 8.52 -7.17 18.55
CA LYS A 187 9.06 -8.52 18.81
C LYS A 187 9.50 -9.24 17.53
N LEU A 188 8.85 -8.95 16.39
CA LEU A 188 9.27 -9.45 15.07
C LEU A 188 10.51 -8.74 14.52
N GLY A 189 11.03 -7.74 15.23
CA GLY A 189 12.21 -6.98 14.84
C GLY A 189 11.91 -5.77 13.95
N VAL A 190 10.65 -5.41 13.77
CA VAL A 190 10.29 -4.18 13.03
C VAL A 190 10.82 -2.97 13.81
N LEU A 191 11.65 -2.18 13.16
CA LEU A 191 12.26 -0.99 13.77
C LEU A 191 11.43 0.25 13.53
N LYS A 192 10.90 0.44 12.29
CA LYS A 192 10.14 1.64 11.90
C LYS A 192 8.73 1.31 11.45
N VAL A 193 7.81 2.24 11.71
CA VAL A 193 6.42 2.11 11.26
C VAL A 193 5.91 3.42 10.67
N ALA A 194 5.09 3.31 9.63
CA ALA A 194 4.34 4.42 9.04
C ALA A 194 2.87 4.02 8.84
N PRO A 195 2.12 3.83 9.94
CA PRO A 195 0.70 3.49 9.84
C PRO A 195 -0.11 4.68 9.34
N SER A 196 -1.09 4.42 8.47
CA SER A 196 -1.97 5.45 7.92
C SER A 196 -3.34 4.88 7.53
N HIS A 197 -4.13 5.62 6.77
CA HIS A 197 -5.38 5.22 6.16
C HIS A 197 -6.38 4.58 7.16
N CYS A 198 -6.64 3.27 7.04
CA CYS A 198 -7.58 2.51 7.88
C CYS A 198 -7.02 2.16 9.28
N THR A 199 -5.82 2.59 9.60
CA THR A 199 -5.27 2.48 10.98
C THR A 199 -6.03 3.38 11.94
N GLY A 200 -6.31 4.62 11.56
CA GLY A 200 -7.06 5.60 12.34
C GLY A 200 -6.24 6.31 13.40
N LYS A 201 -6.58 7.59 13.63
CA LYS A 201 -5.81 8.51 14.48
C LYS A 201 -5.53 8.01 15.90
N LYS A 202 -6.50 7.30 16.53
CA LYS A 202 -6.29 6.77 17.89
C LYS A 202 -5.24 5.67 17.94
N ALA A 203 -5.26 4.79 16.94
CA ALA A 203 -4.25 3.74 16.82
C ALA A 203 -2.89 4.32 16.43
N GLU A 204 -2.84 5.28 15.51
CA GLU A 204 -1.61 5.97 15.14
C GLU A 204 -0.93 6.62 16.35
N ALA A 205 -1.69 7.29 17.24
CA ALA A 205 -1.14 7.89 18.46
C ALA A 205 -0.52 6.86 19.40
N ILE A 206 -1.11 5.66 19.53
CA ILE A 206 -0.54 4.55 20.31
C ILE A 206 0.76 4.05 19.66
N PHE A 207 0.79 3.92 18.34
CA PHE A 207 2.01 3.55 17.62
C PHE A 207 3.11 4.59 17.77
N GLU A 208 2.77 5.89 17.72
CA GLU A 208 3.71 6.99 17.96
C GLU A 208 4.30 6.94 19.37
N GLU A 209 3.50 6.69 20.39
CA GLU A 209 3.98 6.50 21.76
C GLU A 209 4.95 5.31 21.89
N ILE A 210 4.63 4.16 21.25
CA ILE A 210 5.39 2.93 21.37
C ILE A 210 6.67 2.96 20.52
N PHE A 211 6.64 3.51 19.30
CA PHE A 211 7.78 3.55 18.38
C PHE A 211 8.60 4.83 18.51
N SER A 212 8.07 5.89 19.12
CA SER A 212 8.75 7.16 19.39
C SER A 212 9.37 7.76 18.11
N GLU A 213 10.67 7.94 18.05
CA GLU A 213 11.41 8.48 16.89
C GLU A 213 11.36 7.59 15.63
N ASP A 214 10.99 6.34 15.78
CA ASP A 214 10.83 5.37 14.70
C ASP A 214 9.40 5.33 14.14
N PHE A 215 8.49 6.16 14.67
CA PHE A 215 7.19 6.40 14.08
C PHE A 215 7.29 7.49 13.00
N ILE A 216 6.74 7.22 11.83
CA ILE A 216 6.74 8.15 10.71
C ILE A 216 5.29 8.52 10.37
N SER A 217 4.94 9.80 10.57
CA SER A 217 3.65 10.33 10.16
C SER A 217 3.62 10.54 8.64
N VAL A 218 2.65 9.92 7.96
CA VAL A 218 2.48 10.00 6.50
C VAL A 218 1.07 10.37 6.10
N GLY A 219 0.90 10.78 4.84
CA GLY A 219 -0.37 11.15 4.22
C GLY A 219 -0.14 11.57 2.76
N ALA A 220 -1.19 12.03 2.07
CA ALA A 220 -1.05 12.57 0.74
C ALA A 220 -0.08 13.76 0.75
N GLY A 221 0.92 13.75 -0.14
CA GLY A 221 1.99 14.75 -0.15
C GLY A 221 3.27 14.33 0.59
N SER A 222 3.30 13.20 1.29
CA SER A 222 4.52 12.69 1.92
C SER A 222 5.50 12.11 0.90
N ILE A 223 6.81 12.34 1.14
CA ILE A 223 7.92 11.72 0.41
C ILE A 223 8.79 11.01 1.44
N LEU A 224 9.07 9.74 1.20
CA LEU A 224 10.02 8.95 1.98
C LEU A 224 11.18 8.52 1.08
N SER A 225 12.41 8.60 1.61
CA SER A 225 13.63 8.17 0.93
C SER A 225 14.34 7.09 1.74
N PHE A 226 14.75 6.00 1.08
CA PHE A 226 15.35 4.82 1.69
C PHE A 226 16.73 4.48 1.14
#